data_f4d6ba3a53a730513e80322444490430
#
_entry.id   f4d6ba3a53a730513e80322444490430
#
_cell.length_a   1.000
_cell.length_b   1.000
_cell.length_c   1.000
_cell.angle_alpha   90.00
_cell.angle_beta   90.00
_cell.angle_gamma   90.00
#
_symmetry.space_group_name_H-M   'P 1'
#
loop_
_entity.id
_entity.type
_entity.pdbx_description
1 polymer ?
#
loop_
_entity_poly.entity_id
_entity_poly.type
_entity_poly.pdbx_seq_one_letter_code
_entity_poly.pdbx_strand_id
1 'polypeptide(L)'
;MGKLIKTICGLFFILCLSNKSYAGPEGLSNYPWVLQNMPIWCGPIEMVNEALEIENYEVFEIAFGRVAAMPDGEIAYAVMTYASKDIEGHIIRTMETPAQGEKCVLEVLYNYKVVETLKPKTN
;
A
#
# COMPACT_ATOMS: atom_id res chain seq x y z
N MET A 1 2.39 -51.84 -2.50
CA MET A 1 1.19 -50.99 -2.52
C MET A 1 1.15 -49.97 -1.38
N GLY A 2 1.56 -50.25 -0.16
CA GLY A 2 1.51 -49.29 0.94
C GLY A 2 2.42 -48.05 0.81
N LYS A 3 3.54 -48.17 0.09
CA LYS A 3 4.46 -47.02 -0.14
C LYS A 3 3.93 -46.01 -1.16
N LEU A 4 3.18 -46.47 -2.16
CA LEU A 4 2.60 -45.60 -3.20
C LEU A 4 1.47 -44.72 -2.64
N ILE A 5 0.65 -45.30 -1.76
CA ILE A 5 -0.48 -44.59 -1.10
C ILE A 5 0.04 -43.47 -0.18
N LYS A 6 1.13 -43.72 0.57
CA LYS A 6 1.75 -42.73 1.44
C LYS A 6 2.35 -41.56 0.65
N THR A 7 2.93 -41.84 -0.52
CA THR A 7 3.50 -40.80 -1.39
C THR A 7 2.42 -39.92 -2.01
N ILE A 8 1.29 -40.50 -2.42
CA ILE A 8 0.14 -39.77 -2.99
C ILE A 8 -0.52 -38.89 -1.94
N CYS A 9 -0.71 -39.38 -0.70
CA CYS A 9 -1.24 -38.55 0.40
C CYS A 9 -0.32 -37.41 0.77
N GLY A 10 1.01 -37.59 0.77
CA GLY A 10 1.97 -36.55 1.02
C GLY A 10 1.95 -35.44 -0.04
N LEU A 11 1.83 -35.81 -1.32
CA LEU A 11 1.73 -34.84 -2.42
C LEU A 11 0.42 -34.03 -2.38
N PHE A 12 -0.68 -34.68 -2.02
CA PHE A 12 -1.99 -34.04 -1.89
C PHE A 12 -2.02 -33.02 -0.73
N PHE A 13 -1.32 -33.31 0.37
CA PHE A 13 -1.22 -32.44 1.52
C PHE A 13 -0.39 -31.16 1.20
N ILE A 14 0.67 -31.29 0.39
CA ILE A 14 1.49 -30.15 -0.06
C ILE A 14 0.69 -29.22 -0.99
N LEU A 15 -0.15 -29.77 -1.85
CA LEU A 15 -1.03 -29.00 -2.75
C LEU A 15 -2.12 -28.23 -1.98
N CYS A 16 -2.61 -28.75 -0.85
CA CYS A 16 -3.59 -28.06 -0.01
C CYS A 16 -3.01 -26.89 0.79
N LEU A 17 -1.69 -26.86 1.04
CA LEU A 17 -1.02 -25.79 1.80
C LEU A 17 -0.65 -24.57 0.92
N SER A 18 -0.74 -24.67 -0.40
CA SER A 18 -0.36 -23.60 -1.33
C SER A 18 -1.48 -22.60 -1.65
N ASN A 19 -2.72 -22.85 -1.21
CA ASN A 19 -3.83 -21.94 -1.40
C ASN A 19 -3.86 -20.88 -0.29
N LYS A 20 -3.03 -19.85 -0.44
CA LYS A 20 -3.16 -18.64 0.37
C LYS A 20 -4.37 -17.85 -0.14
N SER A 21 -5.49 -17.91 0.57
CA SER A 21 -6.59 -16.99 0.33
C SER A 21 -6.24 -15.63 0.93
N TYR A 22 -6.21 -14.59 0.09
CA TYR A 22 -6.08 -13.22 0.54
C TYR A 22 -7.48 -12.66 0.80
N ALA A 23 -7.72 -12.23 2.05
CA ALA A 23 -8.93 -11.49 2.37
C ALA A 23 -8.80 -10.05 1.84
N GLY A 24 -9.85 -9.55 1.19
CA GLY A 24 -9.95 -8.14 0.83
C GLY A 24 -10.14 -7.24 2.07
N PRO A 25 -10.22 -5.91 1.88
CA PRO A 25 -10.47 -4.96 2.96
C PRO A 25 -11.73 -5.33 3.76
N GLU A 26 -11.69 -5.09 5.07
CA GLU A 26 -12.83 -5.33 5.95
C GLU A 26 -14.09 -4.60 5.46
N GLY A 27 -15.24 -5.26 5.51
CA GLY A 27 -16.50 -4.75 4.95
C GLY A 27 -16.66 -4.93 3.44
N LEU A 28 -15.59 -5.32 2.73
CA LEU A 28 -15.60 -5.53 1.29
C LEU A 28 -15.24 -6.99 0.92
N SER A 29 -15.16 -7.87 1.91
CA SER A 29 -14.74 -9.28 1.74
C SER A 29 -15.64 -10.11 0.83
N ASN A 30 -16.89 -9.69 0.62
CA ASN A 30 -17.86 -10.39 -0.23
C ASN A 30 -17.69 -10.11 -1.73
N TYR A 31 -16.77 -9.22 -2.10
CA TYR A 31 -16.51 -8.89 -3.49
C TYR A 31 -15.38 -9.75 -4.09
N PRO A 32 -15.39 -10.01 -5.39
CA PRO A 32 -14.38 -10.82 -6.05
C PRO A 32 -13.08 -10.02 -6.25
N TRP A 33 -12.29 -9.88 -5.18
CA TRP A 33 -11.01 -9.17 -5.22
C TRP A 33 -9.96 -9.95 -5.98
N VAL A 34 -9.20 -9.24 -6.80
CA VAL A 34 -8.04 -9.77 -7.52
C VAL A 34 -6.80 -9.00 -7.08
N LEU A 35 -5.79 -9.73 -6.62
CA LEU A 35 -4.48 -9.12 -6.30
C LEU A 35 -3.80 -8.68 -7.58
N GLN A 36 -3.51 -7.40 -7.71
CA GLN A 36 -2.80 -6.80 -8.83
C GLN A 36 -1.34 -6.50 -8.44
N ASN A 37 -0.43 -6.76 -9.36
CA ASN A 37 0.96 -6.31 -9.24
C ASN A 37 1.09 -4.95 -9.91
N MET A 38 1.47 -3.93 -9.12
CA MET A 38 1.75 -2.60 -9.64
C MET A 38 3.25 -2.33 -9.55
N PRO A 39 3.87 -1.75 -10.59
CA PRO A 39 5.26 -1.32 -10.51
C PRO A 39 5.37 -0.13 -9.56
N ILE A 40 6.24 -0.24 -8.57
CA ILE A 40 6.61 0.83 -7.66
C ILE A 40 8.12 1.02 -7.64
N TRP A 41 8.56 2.25 -7.40
CA TRP A 41 9.97 2.57 -7.27
C TRP A 41 10.31 2.86 -5.83
N CYS A 42 11.30 2.15 -5.29
CA CYS A 42 11.74 2.27 -3.91
C CYS A 42 13.23 2.65 -3.85
N GLY A 43 13.58 3.40 -2.82
CA GLY A 43 14.95 3.78 -2.53
C GLY A 43 15.14 4.18 -1.07
N PRO A 44 16.38 4.49 -0.65
CA PRO A 44 16.64 5.05 0.67
C PRO A 44 15.81 6.30 0.94
N ILE A 45 15.31 6.44 2.17
CA ILE A 45 14.42 7.57 2.56
C ILE A 45 15.04 8.92 2.21
N GLU A 46 16.31 9.13 2.58
CA GLU A 46 17.00 10.39 2.36
C GLU A 46 17.15 10.74 0.88
N MET A 47 17.42 9.74 0.05
CA MET A 47 17.58 9.95 -1.40
C MET A 47 16.25 10.32 -2.06
N VAL A 48 15.16 9.66 -1.68
CA VAL A 48 13.83 9.96 -2.23
C VAL A 48 13.36 11.33 -1.76
N ASN A 49 13.59 11.69 -0.49
CA ASN A 49 13.25 13.01 0.04
C ASN A 49 14.02 14.13 -0.66
N GLU A 50 15.32 13.95 -0.88
CA GLU A 50 16.15 14.90 -1.62
C GLU A 50 15.65 15.09 -3.05
N ALA A 51 15.31 14.01 -3.74
CA ALA A 51 14.77 14.07 -5.10
C ALA A 51 13.44 14.84 -5.15
N LEU A 52 12.54 14.62 -4.19
CA LEU A 52 11.26 15.34 -4.11
C LEU A 52 11.47 16.82 -3.82
N GLU A 53 12.43 17.18 -2.98
CA GLU A 53 12.78 18.58 -2.69
C GLU A 53 13.37 19.30 -3.92
N ILE A 54 14.30 18.65 -4.63
CA ILE A 54 14.91 19.18 -5.86
C ILE A 54 13.85 19.44 -6.92
N GLU A 55 12.91 18.51 -7.08
CA GLU A 55 11.80 18.62 -8.04
C GLU A 55 10.65 19.52 -7.54
N ASN A 56 10.85 20.21 -6.43
CA ASN A 56 9.94 21.21 -5.88
C ASN A 56 8.56 20.67 -5.46
N TYR A 57 8.56 19.51 -4.79
CA TYR A 57 7.38 18.93 -4.16
C TYR A 57 7.31 19.27 -2.67
N GLU A 58 6.11 19.49 -2.18
CA GLU A 58 5.83 19.73 -0.77
C GLU A 58 4.78 18.75 -0.25
N VAL A 59 5.04 18.17 0.92
CA VAL A 59 4.08 17.29 1.57
C VAL A 59 2.88 18.11 2.10
N PHE A 60 1.68 17.65 1.82
CA PHE A 60 0.44 18.27 2.33
C PHE A 60 -0.47 17.30 3.08
N GLU A 61 -0.22 16.00 2.99
CA GLU A 61 -1.03 14.98 3.64
C GLU A 61 -0.14 13.85 4.13
N ILE A 62 -0.38 13.39 5.36
CA ILE A 62 0.30 12.24 5.97
C ILE A 62 -0.74 11.35 6.63
N ALA A 63 -0.66 10.05 6.37
CA ALA A 63 -1.43 9.02 7.03
C ALA A 63 -0.52 7.89 7.49
N PHE A 64 -0.90 7.21 8.57
CA PHE A 64 -0.10 6.13 9.15
C PHE A 64 -0.80 4.80 9.00
N GLY A 65 -0.07 3.81 8.51
CA GLY A 65 -0.45 2.40 8.54
C GLY A 65 0.06 1.72 9.81
N ARG A 66 -0.79 0.92 10.43
CA ARG A 66 -0.50 0.22 11.68
C ARG A 66 -0.42 -1.28 11.48
N VAL A 67 0.34 -1.93 12.35
CA VAL A 67 0.46 -3.40 12.34
C VAL A 67 -0.92 -4.04 12.44
N ALA A 68 -1.17 -5.04 11.57
CA ALA A 68 -2.43 -5.79 11.49
C ALA A 68 -3.68 -4.92 11.24
N ALA A 69 -3.51 -3.70 10.71
CA ALA A 69 -4.60 -2.74 10.46
C ALA A 69 -5.44 -2.43 11.72
N MET A 70 -4.85 -2.54 12.90
CA MET A 70 -5.50 -2.25 14.20
C MET A 70 -5.35 -0.76 14.53
N PRO A 71 -6.41 -0.06 14.97
CA PRO A 71 -6.36 1.39 15.26
C PRO A 71 -5.34 1.79 16.33
N ASP A 72 -5.07 0.89 17.27
CA ASP A 72 -4.12 1.05 18.39
C ASP A 72 -2.80 0.28 18.17
N GLY A 73 -2.63 -0.32 17.00
CA GLY A 73 -1.42 -1.04 16.64
C GLY A 73 -0.21 -0.11 16.51
N GLU A 74 0.98 -0.68 16.57
CA GLU A 74 2.23 0.04 16.31
C GLU A 74 2.25 0.58 14.89
N ILE A 75 2.80 1.78 14.69
CA ILE A 75 2.96 2.39 13.37
C ILE A 75 3.99 1.59 12.58
N ALA A 76 3.58 1.03 11.45
CA ALA A 76 4.41 0.22 10.57
C ALA A 76 4.97 1.03 9.38
N TYR A 77 4.16 1.96 8.85
CA TYR A 77 4.55 2.78 7.71
C TYR A 77 3.78 4.10 7.68
N ALA A 78 4.28 5.05 6.92
CA ALA A 78 3.61 6.32 6.65
C ALA A 78 3.32 6.44 5.15
N VAL A 79 2.11 6.87 4.81
CA VAL A 79 1.76 7.28 3.44
C VAL A 79 1.74 8.79 3.40
N MET A 80 2.54 9.36 2.49
CA MET A 80 2.66 10.81 2.33
C MET A 80 2.21 11.21 0.93
N THR A 81 1.45 12.28 0.85
CA THR A 81 1.05 12.88 -0.43
C THR A 81 1.74 14.23 -0.59
N TYR A 82 2.43 14.38 -1.70
CA TYR A 82 3.17 15.57 -2.09
C TYR A 82 2.49 16.29 -3.25
N ALA A 83 2.46 17.59 -3.22
CA ALA A 83 2.01 18.42 -4.33
C ALA A 83 3.18 19.12 -5.00
N SER A 84 3.18 19.18 -6.31
CA SER A 84 4.11 20.04 -7.06
C SER A 84 3.80 21.49 -6.82
N LYS A 85 4.82 22.30 -6.53
CA LYS A 85 4.70 23.77 -6.47
C LYS A 85 4.69 24.40 -7.85
N ASP A 86 5.17 23.68 -8.87
CA ASP A 86 5.33 24.18 -10.23
C ASP A 86 4.15 23.81 -11.13
N ILE A 87 3.49 22.68 -10.87
CA ILE A 87 2.42 22.14 -11.70
C ILE A 87 1.16 21.94 -10.86
N GLU A 88 0.14 22.72 -11.10
CA GLU A 88 -1.14 22.59 -10.39
C GLU A 88 -1.79 21.21 -10.61
N GLY A 89 -2.25 20.62 -9.52
CA GLY A 89 -2.91 19.30 -9.54
C GLY A 89 -2.01 18.12 -9.78
N HIS A 90 -0.69 18.30 -9.84
CA HIS A 90 0.26 17.21 -9.95
C HIS A 90 0.69 16.76 -8.56
N ILE A 91 0.41 15.51 -8.21
CA ILE A 91 0.74 14.94 -6.91
C ILE A 91 1.50 13.62 -7.04
N ILE A 92 2.32 13.36 -6.03
CA ILE A 92 3.01 12.08 -5.85
C ILE A 92 2.60 11.51 -4.50
N ARG A 93 2.24 10.23 -4.47
CA ARG A 93 1.99 9.51 -3.23
C ARG A 93 3.10 8.52 -2.96
N THR A 94 3.61 8.54 -1.73
CA THR A 94 4.72 7.70 -1.30
C THR A 94 4.34 6.86 -0.08
N MET A 95 5.04 5.76 0.11
CA MET A 95 5.00 4.99 1.36
C MET A 95 6.41 4.90 1.93
N GLU A 96 6.54 5.31 3.18
CA GLU A 96 7.80 5.25 3.93
C GLU A 96 7.73 4.17 5.00
N THR A 97 8.70 3.27 4.99
CA THR A 97 8.84 2.20 5.98
C THR A 97 10.11 2.43 6.79
N PRO A 98 10.02 3.12 7.96
CA PRO A 98 11.19 3.53 8.74
C PRO A 98 12.06 2.36 9.20
N ALA A 99 11.45 1.24 9.57
CA ALA A 99 12.17 0.05 10.00
C ALA A 99 13.10 -0.54 8.93
N GLN A 100 12.77 -0.32 7.65
CA GLN A 100 13.57 -0.76 6.50
C GLN A 100 14.44 0.35 5.92
N GLY A 101 14.26 1.59 6.38
CA GLY A 101 14.95 2.76 5.83
C GLY A 101 14.57 3.06 4.36
N GLU A 102 13.40 2.63 3.92
CA GLU A 102 12.95 2.64 2.54
C GLU A 102 11.75 3.54 2.34
N LYS A 103 11.71 4.23 1.21
CA LYS A 103 10.60 5.03 0.73
C LYS A 103 10.29 4.68 -0.71
N CYS A 104 9.03 4.39 -0.97
CA CYS A 104 8.56 3.99 -2.29
C CYS A 104 7.61 5.03 -2.88
N VAL A 105 7.77 5.32 -4.16
CA VAL A 105 6.79 6.08 -4.93
C VAL A 105 5.72 5.11 -5.41
N LEU A 106 4.51 5.26 -4.89
CA LEU A 106 3.38 4.39 -5.18
C LEU A 106 2.67 4.80 -6.46
N GLU A 107 2.47 6.09 -6.64
CA GLU A 107 1.73 6.63 -7.78
C GLU A 107 2.07 8.09 -8.05
N VAL A 108 1.94 8.47 -9.31
CA VAL A 108 2.03 9.84 -9.79
C VAL A 108 0.69 10.18 -10.42
N LEU A 109 0.03 11.22 -9.95
CA LEU A 109 -1.32 11.59 -10.32
C LEU A 109 -1.38 13.01 -10.86
N TYR A 110 -2.31 13.26 -11.75
CA TYR A 110 -2.54 14.56 -12.39
C TYR A 110 -3.97 15.02 -12.16
N ASN A 111 -4.20 16.32 -12.26
CA ASN A 111 -5.53 16.91 -12.12
C ASN A 111 -6.20 16.63 -10.77
N TYR A 112 -5.41 16.54 -9.70
CA TYR A 112 -5.92 16.35 -8.35
C TYR A 112 -6.87 17.49 -7.97
N LYS A 113 -8.04 17.12 -7.45
CA LYS A 113 -9.04 18.06 -6.94
C LYS A 113 -9.65 17.52 -5.65
N VAL A 114 -9.80 18.38 -4.68
CA VAL A 114 -10.56 18.05 -3.48
C VAL A 114 -12.05 18.12 -3.80
N VAL A 115 -12.77 17.04 -3.55
CA VAL A 115 -14.22 17.00 -3.74
C VAL A 115 -14.91 17.38 -2.44
N GLU A 116 -15.61 18.50 -2.43
CA GLU A 116 -16.26 19.07 -1.22
C GLU A 116 -17.52 18.32 -0.75
N THR A 117 -17.90 17.25 -1.42
CA THR A 117 -19.19 16.55 -1.19
C THR A 117 -19.25 15.70 0.09
N LEU A 118 -18.16 15.64 0.86
CA LEU A 118 -18.11 14.85 2.10
C LEU A 118 -18.33 15.68 3.38
N LYS A 119 -18.99 16.84 3.28
CA LYS A 119 -19.45 17.51 4.50
C LYS A 119 -20.51 16.64 5.16
N PRO A 120 -20.32 16.20 6.41
CA PRO A 120 -21.37 15.48 7.11
C PRO A 120 -22.61 16.36 7.13
N LYS A 121 -23.77 15.80 6.76
CA LYS A 121 -25.04 16.50 6.91
C LYS A 121 -25.24 16.78 8.40
N THR A 122 -25.00 17.99 8.81
CA THR A 122 -25.40 18.48 10.13
C THR A 122 -26.94 18.61 10.10
N ASN A 123 -27.58 17.70 10.82
CA ASN A 123 -29.00 17.85 11.12
C ASN A 123 -29.21 18.92 12.18
#